data_1f118ce26503bb1007119bbbd383ccc9
#
_entry.id   1f118ce26503bb1007119bbbd383ccc9
#
_cell.length_a   1.000
_cell.length_b   1.000
_cell.length_c   1.000
_cell.angle_alpha   90.00
_cell.angle_beta   90.00
_cell.angle_gamma   90.00
#
_symmetry.space_group_name_H-M   'P 1'
#
loop_
_entity.id
_entity.type
_entity.pdbx_description
1 polymer ?
#
loop_
_entity_poly.entity_id
_entity_poly.type
_entity_poly.pdbx_seq_one_letter_code
_entity_poly.pdbx_strand_id
1 'polypeptide(L)'
;MRIVIGYPSLDDPRGFVQVGQNRQSKIFSVGEEAAIFPCVMAWAATLLKQDGHEVIWQDGPAEGQRWPEQLTELQRLRPDLVCWEVKTPSALRTYEAVKQL
;
A
#
# COMPACT_ATOMS: atom_id res chain seq x y z
N MET A 1 -18.04 -1.59 7.26
CA MET A 1 -17.34 -1.95 6.00
C MET A 1 -16.01 -2.61 6.32
N ARG A 2 -15.58 -3.51 5.46
CA ARG A 2 -14.21 -4.03 5.50
C ARG A 2 -13.32 -3.16 4.62
N ILE A 3 -12.33 -2.52 5.22
CA ILE A 3 -11.47 -1.54 4.56
C ILE A 3 -10.03 -2.03 4.63
N VAL A 4 -9.39 -2.17 3.47
CA VAL A 4 -7.94 -2.35 3.40
C VAL A 4 -7.30 -0.98 3.19
N ILE A 5 -6.32 -0.64 4.02
CA ILE A 5 -5.62 0.63 3.97
C ILE A 5 -4.11 0.40 4.07
N GLY A 6 -3.33 1.09 3.25
CA GLY A 6 -1.88 0.94 3.28
C GLY A 6 -1.21 1.30 1.97
N TYR A 7 -0.26 0.47 1.53
CA TYR A 7 0.55 0.72 0.34
C TYR A 7 0.62 -0.51 -0.57
N PRO A 8 0.44 -0.31 -1.88
CA PRO A 8 0.63 -1.38 -2.85
C PRO A 8 2.12 -1.65 -3.08
N SER A 9 2.44 -2.92 -3.30
CA SER A 9 3.77 -3.34 -3.76
C SER A 9 3.92 -3.06 -5.25
N LEU A 10 4.30 -1.84 -5.58
CA LEU A 10 4.46 -1.42 -6.96
C LEU A 10 5.82 -1.89 -7.49
N ASP A 11 5.79 -2.94 -8.31
CA ASP A 11 6.99 -3.51 -8.88
C ASP A 11 7.70 -2.55 -9.86
N ASP A 12 8.99 -2.44 -9.70
CA ASP A 12 9.91 -1.77 -10.63
C ASP A 12 11.09 -2.72 -10.91
N PRO A 13 11.68 -2.73 -12.12
CA PRO A 13 12.85 -3.56 -12.40
C PRO A 13 14.03 -3.36 -11.44
N ARG A 14 14.09 -2.19 -10.80
CA ARG A 14 15.13 -1.82 -9.82
C ARG A 14 14.78 -2.20 -8.38
N GLY A 15 13.52 -2.53 -8.08
CA GLY A 15 13.05 -2.83 -6.74
C GLY A 15 11.60 -2.41 -6.51
N PHE A 16 11.30 -1.90 -5.32
CA PHE A 16 9.97 -1.41 -4.94
C PHE A 16 9.92 0.11 -5.00
N VAL A 17 8.80 0.65 -5.46
CA VAL A 17 8.51 2.06 -5.30
C VAL A 17 7.79 2.24 -3.96
N GLN A 18 8.45 2.86 -3.01
CA GLN A 18 7.83 3.25 -1.75
C GLN A 18 7.47 4.74 -1.79
N VAL A 19 6.26 5.03 -1.40
CA VAL A 19 5.78 6.40 -1.25
C VAL A 19 6.11 6.87 0.15
N GLY A 20 7.07 7.79 0.24
CA GLY A 20 7.43 8.41 1.52
C GLY A 20 6.51 9.58 1.87
N GLN A 21 6.45 9.92 3.15
CA GLN A 21 5.86 11.17 3.59
C GLN A 21 6.64 12.38 3.02
N ASN A 22 6.03 13.55 3.04
CA ASN A 22 6.65 14.79 2.58
C ASN A 22 7.02 14.84 1.08
N ARG A 23 6.19 14.25 0.23
CA ARG A 23 6.34 14.25 -1.23
C ARG A 23 7.58 13.51 -1.75
N GLN A 24 8.21 12.71 -0.92
CA GLN A 24 9.34 11.88 -1.34
C GLN A 24 8.84 10.50 -1.75
N SER A 25 9.22 10.08 -2.92
CA SER A 25 9.14 8.68 -3.34
C SER A 25 10.55 8.17 -3.56
N LYS A 26 10.84 6.97 -3.10
CA LYS A 26 12.12 6.32 -3.31
C LYS A 26 11.90 4.93 -3.87
N ILE A 27 12.79 4.52 -4.76
CA ILE A 27 12.88 3.15 -5.20
C ILE A 27 13.90 2.46 -4.32
N PHE A 28 13.47 1.40 -3.66
CA PHE A 28 14.34 0.56 -2.84
C PHE A 28 14.71 -0.68 -3.63
N SER A 29 16.00 -1.02 -3.65
CA SER A 29 16.46 -2.28 -4.20
C SER A 29 15.97 -3.46 -3.36
N VAL A 30 15.79 -4.61 -3.98
CA VAL A 30 15.46 -5.84 -3.26
C VAL A 30 16.54 -6.11 -2.21
N GLY A 31 16.15 -6.22 -0.93
CA GLY A 31 17.06 -6.43 0.19
C GLY A 31 17.53 -5.17 0.93
N GLU A 32 17.17 -3.97 0.46
CA GLU A 32 17.34 -2.75 1.27
C GLU A 32 16.29 -2.73 2.39
N GLU A 33 16.76 -2.75 3.62
CA GLU A 33 15.93 -2.56 4.82
C GLU A 33 15.64 -1.07 5.03
N ALA A 34 14.68 -0.52 4.31
CA ALA A 34 14.26 0.85 4.55
C ALA A 34 12.74 0.95 4.44
N ALA A 35 12.09 0.81 5.57
CA ALA A 35 10.67 1.10 5.69
C ALA A 35 10.47 2.49 6.28
N ILE A 36 9.74 3.35 5.57
CA ILE A 36 9.28 4.63 6.10
C ILE A 36 7.92 4.40 6.73
N PHE A 37 7.79 4.67 8.03
CA PHE A 37 6.51 4.48 8.70
C PHE A 37 5.46 5.49 8.19
N PRO A 38 4.33 5.03 7.67
CA PRO A 38 3.33 5.89 7.03
C PRO A 38 2.35 6.49 8.05
N CYS A 39 2.76 7.48 8.83
CA CYS A 39 1.98 8.05 9.93
C CYS A 39 0.58 8.51 9.52
N VAL A 40 0.44 9.16 8.36
CA VAL A 40 -0.86 9.70 7.91
C VAL A 40 -1.86 8.58 7.64
N MET A 41 -1.42 7.54 6.92
CA MET A 41 -2.27 6.39 6.61
C MET A 41 -2.58 5.56 7.87
N ALA A 42 -1.61 5.43 8.77
CA ALA A 42 -1.82 4.76 10.06
C ALA A 42 -2.82 5.52 10.94
N TRP A 43 -2.80 6.84 10.91
CA TRP A 43 -3.80 7.67 11.59
C TRP A 43 -5.19 7.50 10.99
N ALA A 44 -5.30 7.53 9.68
CA ALA A 44 -6.57 7.28 8.99
C ALA A 44 -7.12 5.88 9.32
N ALA A 45 -6.27 4.85 9.32
CA ALA A 45 -6.64 3.50 9.73
C ALA A 45 -7.19 3.44 11.15
N THR A 46 -6.55 4.16 12.08
CA THR A 46 -6.98 4.23 13.48
C THR A 46 -8.35 4.88 13.62
N LEU A 47 -8.57 6.01 12.95
CA LEU A 47 -9.85 6.72 12.98
C LEU A 47 -10.99 5.87 12.40
N LEU A 48 -10.76 5.23 11.26
CA LEU A 48 -11.74 4.32 10.66
C LEU A 48 -12.09 3.15 11.58
N LYS A 49 -11.09 2.60 12.25
CA LYS A 49 -11.31 1.54 13.24
C LYS A 49 -12.11 2.02 14.45
N GLN A 50 -11.85 3.22 14.94
CA GLN A 50 -12.62 3.85 16.04
C GLN A 50 -14.07 4.12 15.63
N ASP A 51 -14.31 4.40 14.34
CA ASP A 51 -15.65 4.60 13.79
C ASP A 51 -16.40 3.29 13.49
N GLY A 52 -15.86 2.15 13.88
CA GLY A 52 -16.52 0.84 13.84
C GLY A 52 -16.32 0.05 12.56
N HIS A 53 -15.39 0.44 11.70
CA HIS A 53 -15.06 -0.32 10.51
C HIS A 53 -14.08 -1.48 10.81
N GLU A 54 -14.19 -2.56 10.06
CA GLU A 54 -13.17 -3.61 10.02
C GLU A 54 -12.01 -3.11 9.16
N VAL A 55 -10.92 -2.69 9.80
CA VAL A 55 -9.76 -2.12 9.10
C VAL A 55 -8.62 -3.10 9.08
N ILE A 56 -8.12 -3.41 7.89
CA ILE A 56 -6.97 -4.27 7.65
C ILE A 56 -5.84 -3.41 7.12
N TRP A 57 -4.72 -3.39 7.86
CA TRP A 57 -3.49 -2.73 7.43
C TRP A 57 -2.73 -3.65 6.48
N GLN A 58 -2.32 -3.12 5.33
CA GLN A 58 -1.54 -3.87 4.35
C GLN A 58 -0.46 -2.97 3.75
N ASP A 59 0.77 -3.14 4.21
CA ASP A 59 1.93 -2.44 3.69
C ASP A 59 2.83 -3.45 2.95
N GLY A 60 2.53 -3.66 1.68
CA GLY A 60 3.23 -4.66 0.89
C GLY A 60 4.74 -4.47 0.85
N PRO A 61 5.28 -3.26 0.63
CA PRO A 61 6.72 -3.01 0.68
C PRO A 61 7.35 -3.34 2.04
N ALA A 62 6.74 -2.92 3.15
CA ALA A 62 7.25 -3.19 4.49
C ALA A 62 7.18 -4.68 4.86
N GLU A 63 6.19 -5.39 4.35
CA GLU A 63 6.01 -6.83 4.55
C GLU A 63 6.84 -7.68 3.60
N GLY A 64 7.55 -7.05 2.66
CA GLY A 64 8.35 -7.74 1.65
C GLY A 64 7.51 -8.51 0.62
N GLN A 65 6.23 -8.19 0.52
CA GLN A 65 5.35 -8.81 -0.47
C GLN A 65 5.59 -8.25 -1.87
N ARG A 66 5.46 -9.12 -2.87
CA ARG A 66 5.38 -8.71 -4.28
C ARG A 66 3.93 -8.46 -4.66
N TRP A 67 3.71 -7.69 -5.73
CA TRP A 67 2.36 -7.34 -6.16
C TRP A 67 1.44 -8.55 -6.41
N PRO A 68 1.85 -9.64 -7.07
CA PRO A 68 0.99 -10.80 -7.27
C PRO A 68 0.50 -11.44 -5.97
N GLU A 69 1.35 -11.46 -4.94
CA GLU A 69 1.01 -11.99 -3.61
C GLU A 69 0.01 -11.08 -2.91
N GLN A 70 0.26 -9.78 -2.93
CA GLN A 70 -0.62 -8.77 -2.35
C GLN A 70 -1.99 -8.76 -3.04
N LEU A 71 -2.03 -8.87 -4.37
CA LEU A 71 -3.27 -8.95 -5.14
C LEU A 71 -4.08 -10.18 -4.75
N THR A 72 -3.44 -11.34 -4.63
CA THR A 72 -4.08 -12.58 -4.20
C THR A 72 -4.72 -12.42 -2.82
N GLU A 73 -4.03 -11.77 -1.91
CA GLU A 73 -4.56 -11.52 -0.57
C GLU A 73 -5.73 -10.54 -0.60
N LEU A 74 -5.65 -9.45 -1.35
CA LEU A 74 -6.75 -8.52 -1.54
C LEU A 74 -8.00 -9.20 -2.08
N GLN A 75 -7.84 -10.06 -3.09
CA GLN A 75 -8.95 -10.83 -3.64
C GLN A 75 -9.56 -11.80 -2.61
N ARG A 76 -8.73 -12.41 -1.76
CA ARG A 76 -9.18 -13.28 -0.67
C ARG A 76 -9.95 -12.51 0.41
N LEU A 77 -9.48 -11.33 0.76
CA LEU A 77 -10.07 -10.48 1.79
C LEU A 77 -11.42 -9.91 1.39
N ARG A 78 -11.66 -9.72 0.09
CA ARG A 78 -12.88 -9.11 -0.46
C ARG A 78 -13.25 -7.82 0.27
N PRO A 79 -12.39 -6.81 0.29
CA PRO A 79 -12.70 -5.56 0.95
C PRO A 79 -13.82 -4.81 0.24
N ASP A 80 -14.61 -4.06 1.00
CA ASP A 80 -15.59 -3.12 0.44
C ASP A 80 -14.90 -1.87 -0.12
N LEU A 81 -13.71 -1.54 0.43
CA LEU A 81 -12.93 -0.38 0.04
C LEU A 81 -11.43 -0.67 0.21
N VAL A 82 -10.66 -0.22 -0.77
CA VAL A 82 -9.19 -0.19 -0.71
C VAL A 82 -8.72 1.26 -0.77
N CYS A 83 -7.92 1.66 0.21
CA CYS A 83 -7.38 3.01 0.32
C CYS A 83 -5.85 2.98 0.23
N TRP A 84 -5.31 3.59 -0.79
CA TRP A 84 -3.87 3.75 -0.99
C TRP A 84 -3.47 5.20 -1.13
N GLU A 85 -2.35 5.56 -0.54
CA GLU A 85 -1.74 6.86 -0.81
C GLU A 85 -1.05 6.80 -2.18
N VAL A 86 -1.33 7.80 -3.02
CA VAL A 86 -0.76 7.91 -4.35
C VAL A 86 -0.01 9.22 -4.49
N LYS A 87 1.20 9.16 -5.04
CA LYS A 87 2.00 10.33 -5.40
C LYS A 87 2.33 10.31 -6.89
N THR A 88 2.62 11.47 -7.44
CA THR A 88 2.87 11.63 -8.88
C THR A 88 3.83 10.57 -9.46
N PRO A 89 4.98 10.26 -8.84
CA PRO A 89 5.91 9.26 -9.41
C PRO A 89 5.36 7.84 -9.43
N SER A 90 4.38 7.51 -8.56
CA SER A 90 3.79 6.18 -8.48
C SER A 90 2.40 6.09 -9.14
N ALA A 91 1.82 7.21 -9.56
CA ALA A 91 0.44 7.29 -9.99
C ALA A 91 0.08 6.31 -11.12
N LEU A 92 0.90 6.25 -12.15
CA LEU A 92 0.64 5.36 -13.28
C LEU A 92 0.65 3.89 -12.87
N ARG A 93 1.64 3.47 -12.07
CA ARG A 93 1.73 2.09 -11.57
C ARG A 93 0.59 1.74 -10.63
N THR A 94 0.22 2.67 -9.74
CA THR A 94 -0.94 2.48 -8.86
C THR A 94 -2.22 2.32 -9.69
N TYR A 95 -2.38 3.11 -10.73
CA TYR A 95 -3.53 3.00 -11.63
C TYR A 95 -3.58 1.65 -12.36
N GLU A 96 -2.44 1.14 -12.82
CA GLU A 96 -2.37 -0.20 -13.42
C GLU A 96 -2.67 -1.31 -12.40
N ALA A 97 -2.26 -1.14 -11.15
CA ALA A 97 -2.60 -2.05 -10.06
C ALA A 97 -4.11 -2.05 -9.75
N VAL A 98 -4.73 -0.87 -9.69
CA VAL A 98 -6.19 -0.73 -9.45
C VAL A 98 -7.01 -1.45 -10.51
N LYS A 99 -6.57 -1.46 -11.76
CA LYS A 99 -7.29 -2.18 -12.84
C LYS A 99 -7.34 -3.69 -12.65
N GLN A 100 -6.51 -4.24 -11.78
CA GLN A 100 -6.45 -5.68 -11.52
C GLN A 100 -7.32 -6.10 -10.32
N LEU A 101 -7.84 -5.13 -9.57
CA LEU A 101 -8.77 -5.37 -8.46
C LEU A 101 -10.19 -5.63 -8.95
#